data_da375cb2ddd6d77477210a9e89228a2f
#
_entry.id   da375cb2ddd6d77477210a9e89228a2f
#
_cell.length_a   1.000
_cell.length_b   1.000
_cell.length_c   1.000
_cell.angle_alpha   90.00
_cell.angle_beta   90.00
_cell.angle_gamma   90.00
#
_symmetry.space_group_name_H-M   'P 1'
#
loop_
_entity.id
_entity.type
_entity.pdbx_description
1 polymer ?
#
loop_
_entity_poly.entity_id
_entity_poly.type
_entity_poly.pdbx_seq_one_letter_code
_entity_poly.pdbx_strand_id
1 'polypeptide(L)'
;MAGSVEGMRVVLVTHNSEAGGAVRAMLELIDGLRERGVACSVLLRERGWLVEELNRRNIPFAIIPYRWWSSPRRWWRNRLLNLLALMMVIPVRSQLKRWEADVVLTNTSVIGVGALAAYFLRKPHIWYIHEFGKEDHGLIYDLGIRLSSRLMARLSALVIVNSKAVEAYYARFIPQRQIRVVYCGIEDQGEPATDPILDTKALRASRAAQLVLVGTLQEGKGQTDAVRALGQLISQGVQVELTLVGPDAPGDPGRVQRLVSSRGLEKLVKFTGQVSDPSSIVKGSDIALVCSRSEAFGRVTVEAMKLGKPVVGARSGATPELIRESFNGLLYTPGDYLELAQKIKYLIDNPEVARQMGDNGRRWAEAEFSLEKYAGKVFEALEEALRQRRV
;
A
#
# COMPACT_ATOMS: atom_id res chain seq x y z
N MET A 1 -13.64 -5.78 35.36
CA MET A 1 -14.14 -4.46 34.93
C MET A 1 -13.25 -3.99 33.80
N ALA A 2 -13.75 -4.05 32.57
CA ALA A 2 -13.09 -3.48 31.41
C ALA A 2 -13.13 -1.95 31.59
N GLY A 3 -12.00 -1.33 31.93
CA GLY A 3 -11.91 0.11 31.91
C GLY A 3 -12.20 0.62 30.50
N SER A 4 -13.18 1.48 30.36
CA SER A 4 -13.55 2.14 29.13
C SER A 4 -12.32 2.72 28.46
N VAL A 5 -12.04 2.37 27.22
CA VAL A 5 -10.93 2.85 26.39
C VAL A 5 -11.31 4.20 25.73
N GLU A 6 -12.43 4.81 26.19
CA GLU A 6 -12.84 6.16 25.82
C GLU A 6 -11.74 7.16 26.19
N GLY A 7 -11.27 7.91 25.20
CA GLY A 7 -10.23 8.92 25.38
C GLY A 7 -8.79 8.43 25.23
N MET A 8 -8.55 7.20 24.68
CA MET A 8 -7.20 6.73 24.35
C MET A 8 -6.50 7.72 23.43
N ARG A 9 -5.24 8.08 23.77
CA ARG A 9 -4.40 8.99 22.96
C ARG A 9 -3.33 8.21 22.25
N VAL A 10 -3.43 8.15 20.93
CA VAL A 10 -2.49 7.44 20.04
C VAL A 10 -1.66 8.46 19.27
N VAL A 11 -0.34 8.31 19.33
CA VAL A 11 0.58 9.10 18.51
C VAL A 11 1.12 8.23 17.38
N LEU A 12 0.80 8.61 16.13
CA LEU A 12 1.30 7.96 14.95
C LEU A 12 2.60 8.63 14.49
N VAL A 13 3.61 7.84 14.14
CA VAL A 13 4.92 8.32 13.66
C VAL A 13 5.13 7.82 12.25
N THR A 14 5.28 8.72 11.27
CA THR A 14 5.43 8.37 9.85
C THR A 14 6.77 8.79 9.27
N HIS A 15 7.24 8.06 8.26
CA HIS A 15 8.53 8.26 7.61
C HIS A 15 8.49 9.25 6.45
N ASN A 16 7.31 9.54 5.92
CA ASN A 16 7.11 10.33 4.70
C ASN A 16 5.91 11.27 4.87
N SER A 17 5.95 12.40 4.20
CA SER A 17 4.87 13.40 4.17
C SER A 17 4.24 13.54 2.77
N GLU A 18 4.68 12.73 1.79
CA GLU A 18 4.14 12.71 0.45
C GLU A 18 2.98 11.71 0.31
N ALA A 19 2.14 11.92 -0.70
CA ALA A 19 0.98 11.09 -0.99
C ALA A 19 1.41 9.69 -1.47
N GLY A 20 1.49 8.74 -0.56
CA GLY A 20 1.84 7.33 -0.82
C GLY A 20 0.87 6.36 -0.16
N GLY A 21 0.89 5.10 -0.55
CA GLY A 21 -0.04 4.07 -0.06
C GLY A 21 -0.07 3.94 1.47
N ALA A 22 1.09 3.92 2.14
CA ALA A 22 1.19 3.81 3.59
C ALA A 22 0.68 5.08 4.31
N VAL A 23 0.88 6.27 3.71
CA VAL A 23 0.40 7.54 4.27
C VAL A 23 -1.12 7.65 4.12
N ARG A 24 -1.68 7.27 2.97
CA ARG A 24 -3.15 7.20 2.77
C ARG A 24 -3.79 6.21 3.75
N ALA A 25 -3.23 5.00 3.88
CA ALA A 25 -3.71 4.02 4.84
C ALA A 25 -3.67 4.52 6.29
N MET A 26 -2.66 5.33 6.66
CA MET A 26 -2.58 5.97 7.96
C MET A 26 -3.69 7.00 8.17
N LEU A 27 -4.00 7.84 7.18
CA LEU A 27 -5.08 8.83 7.28
C LEU A 27 -6.44 8.14 7.43
N GLU A 28 -6.71 7.14 6.60
CA GLU A 28 -7.92 6.31 6.69
C GLU A 28 -8.03 5.61 8.06
N LEU A 29 -6.91 5.12 8.60
CA LEU A 29 -6.87 4.56 9.95
C LEU A 29 -7.23 5.60 11.01
N ILE A 30 -6.66 6.80 10.92
CA ILE A 30 -6.92 7.88 11.87
C ILE A 30 -8.41 8.25 11.85
N ASP A 31 -9.01 8.38 10.68
CA ASP A 31 -10.43 8.71 10.54
C ASP A 31 -11.29 7.63 11.25
N GLY A 32 -11.07 6.35 10.98
CA GLY A 32 -11.81 5.26 11.62
C GLY A 32 -11.51 5.07 13.12
N LEU A 33 -10.31 5.42 13.61
CA LEU A 33 -10.01 5.42 15.04
C LEU A 33 -10.69 6.57 15.77
N ARG A 34 -10.78 7.75 15.15
CA ARG A 34 -11.49 8.90 15.72
C ARG A 34 -13.00 8.66 15.88
N GLU A 35 -13.62 7.96 14.93
CA GLU A 35 -15.00 7.49 15.04
C GLU A 35 -15.23 6.57 16.25
N ARG A 36 -14.16 5.92 16.74
CA ARG A 36 -14.15 5.07 17.94
C ARG A 36 -13.74 5.81 19.20
N GLY A 37 -13.67 7.16 19.18
CA GLY A 37 -13.30 7.98 20.33
C GLY A 37 -11.81 8.01 20.65
N VAL A 38 -10.93 7.58 19.74
CA VAL A 38 -9.47 7.63 19.92
C VAL A 38 -8.96 9.02 19.51
N ALA A 39 -8.22 9.68 20.41
CA ALA A 39 -7.54 10.93 20.10
C ALA A 39 -6.22 10.64 19.37
N CYS A 40 -6.12 11.03 18.10
CA CYS A 40 -4.96 10.80 17.26
C CYS A 40 -4.12 12.06 17.09
N SER A 41 -2.79 11.94 17.16
CA SER A 41 -1.82 12.98 16.82
C SER A 41 -0.72 12.39 15.95
N VAL A 42 -0.06 13.20 15.08
CA VAL A 42 0.92 12.69 14.12
C VAL A 42 2.28 13.37 14.26
N LEU A 43 3.34 12.57 14.34
CA LEU A 43 4.72 13.04 14.23
C LEU A 43 5.23 12.87 12.81
N LEU A 44 5.70 13.97 12.23
CA LEU A 44 6.26 14.06 10.87
C LEU A 44 7.74 14.38 10.95
N ARG A 45 8.52 13.96 9.95
CA ARG A 45 9.93 14.36 9.84
C ARG A 45 10.12 15.66 9.04
N GLU A 46 9.20 16.00 8.15
CA GLU A 46 9.29 17.12 7.21
C GLU A 46 7.90 17.59 6.77
N ARG A 47 7.82 18.77 6.16
CA ARG A 47 6.60 19.29 5.53
C ARG A 47 6.34 18.56 4.21
N GLY A 48 5.09 18.48 3.79
CA GLY A 48 4.64 17.88 2.54
C GLY A 48 3.12 17.82 2.47
N TRP A 49 2.59 17.12 1.47
CA TRP A 49 1.14 16.93 1.24
C TRP A 49 0.37 16.52 2.51
N LEU A 50 0.97 15.67 3.35
CA LEU A 50 0.33 15.18 4.58
C LEU A 50 -0.01 16.32 5.57
N VAL A 51 0.76 17.41 5.59
CA VAL A 51 0.49 18.55 6.48
C VAL A 51 -0.84 19.22 6.13
N GLU A 52 -1.13 19.36 4.83
CA GLU A 52 -2.41 19.93 4.34
C GLU A 52 -3.58 19.02 4.73
N GLU A 53 -3.40 17.71 4.57
CA GLU A 53 -4.40 16.70 4.94
C GLU A 53 -4.70 16.68 6.45
N LEU A 54 -3.67 16.79 7.29
CA LEU A 54 -3.83 16.84 8.75
C LEU A 54 -4.54 18.13 9.20
N ASN A 55 -4.20 19.27 8.57
CA ASN A 55 -4.89 20.54 8.84
C ASN A 55 -6.35 20.46 8.45
N ARG A 56 -6.67 19.93 7.27
CA ARG A 56 -8.05 19.77 6.78
C ARG A 56 -8.90 18.92 7.72
N ARG A 57 -8.30 17.88 8.33
CA ARG A 57 -8.95 16.98 9.29
C ARG A 57 -8.91 17.47 10.75
N ASN A 58 -8.28 18.62 11.02
CA ASN A 58 -8.02 19.11 12.37
C ASN A 58 -7.32 18.07 13.25
N ILE A 59 -6.27 17.40 12.71
CA ILE A 59 -5.46 16.43 13.43
C ILE A 59 -4.20 17.14 13.95
N PRO A 60 -3.92 17.10 15.28
CA PRO A 60 -2.70 17.67 15.83
C PRO A 60 -1.46 16.99 15.27
N PHE A 61 -0.45 17.78 14.90
CA PHE A 61 0.82 17.22 14.42
C PHE A 61 2.01 18.05 14.91
N ALA A 62 3.20 17.43 14.87
CA ALA A 62 4.47 18.10 15.09
C ALA A 62 5.52 17.62 14.08
N ILE A 63 6.42 18.52 13.68
CA ILE A 63 7.50 18.22 12.72
C ILE A 63 8.80 18.16 13.50
N ILE A 64 9.44 16.98 13.48
CA ILE A 64 10.73 16.74 14.13
C ILE A 64 11.61 16.00 13.10
N PRO A 65 12.80 16.49 12.71
CA PRO A 65 13.59 15.97 11.59
C PRO A 65 14.37 14.71 11.97
N TYR A 66 13.68 13.61 12.29
CA TYR A 66 14.31 12.30 12.52
C TYR A 66 14.72 11.61 11.22
N ARG A 67 15.59 10.63 11.32
CA ARG A 67 16.17 9.92 10.17
C ARG A 67 15.65 8.50 10.05
N TRP A 68 15.78 7.97 8.83
CA TRP A 68 15.59 6.53 8.55
C TRP A 68 16.83 5.77 9.01
N TRP A 69 16.64 4.55 9.49
CA TRP A 69 17.70 3.57 9.76
C TRP A 69 17.86 2.55 8.62
N SER A 70 17.37 2.88 7.46
CA SER A 70 17.50 2.14 6.22
C SER A 70 17.75 3.09 5.06
N SER A 71 18.41 2.60 3.99
CA SER A 71 18.65 3.36 2.78
C SER A 71 18.82 2.42 1.59
N PRO A 72 18.64 2.90 0.32
CA PRO A 72 18.88 2.11 -0.88
C PRO A 72 20.35 1.73 -1.10
N ARG A 73 21.28 2.43 -0.44
CA ARG A 73 22.73 2.19 -0.55
C ARG A 73 23.36 2.04 0.81
N ARG A 74 24.19 1.00 0.99
CA ARG A 74 25.07 0.85 2.16
C ARG A 74 26.14 1.93 2.13
N TRP A 75 26.01 2.97 2.98
CA TRP A 75 27.04 3.98 3.10
C TRP A 75 27.48 4.08 4.58
N TRP A 76 28.78 3.92 4.85
CA TRP A 76 29.36 3.99 6.20
C TRP A 76 29.12 5.34 6.90
N ARG A 77 29.04 6.45 6.14
CA ARG A 77 28.69 7.79 6.66
C ARG A 77 27.29 7.82 7.32
N ASN A 78 26.37 6.97 6.89
CA ASN A 78 25.04 6.90 7.50
C ASN A 78 25.11 6.37 8.94
N ARG A 79 26.05 5.51 9.28
CA ARG A 79 26.20 4.97 10.64
C ARG A 79 26.51 6.06 11.67
N LEU A 80 27.45 6.98 11.37
CA LEU A 80 27.79 8.10 12.25
C LEU A 80 26.63 9.09 12.37
N LEU A 81 25.96 9.40 11.25
CA LEU A 81 24.79 10.25 11.23
C LEU A 81 23.59 9.63 11.97
N ASN A 82 23.47 8.31 12.00
CA ASN A 82 22.41 7.63 12.74
C ASN A 82 22.68 7.58 14.26
N LEU A 83 23.93 7.62 14.69
CA LEU A 83 24.27 7.86 16.10
C LEU A 83 23.80 9.26 16.54
N LEU A 84 24.03 10.28 15.71
CA LEU A 84 23.52 11.64 15.95
C LEU A 84 21.99 11.68 15.89
N ALA A 85 21.36 10.84 15.05
CA ALA A 85 19.91 10.73 14.95
C ALA A 85 19.25 10.17 16.25
N LEU A 86 20.01 9.46 17.09
CA LEU A 86 19.53 9.06 18.41
C LEU A 86 19.23 10.28 19.32
N MET A 87 19.88 11.42 19.10
CA MET A 87 19.56 12.67 19.79
C MET A 87 18.13 13.13 19.50
N MET A 88 17.57 12.76 18.33
CA MET A 88 16.17 13.09 17.98
C MET A 88 15.15 12.33 18.81
N VAL A 89 15.57 11.29 19.54
CA VAL A 89 14.71 10.62 20.53
C VAL A 89 14.28 11.58 21.65
N ILE A 90 15.12 12.55 22.03
CA ILE A 90 14.83 13.51 23.10
C ILE A 90 13.63 14.41 22.75
N PRO A 91 13.63 15.16 21.61
CA PRO A 91 12.49 15.98 21.25
C PRO A 91 11.23 15.16 20.94
N VAL A 92 11.37 13.96 20.33
CA VAL A 92 10.23 13.06 20.12
C VAL A 92 9.63 12.61 21.46
N ARG A 93 10.46 12.17 22.43
CA ARG A 93 10.02 11.84 23.78
C ARG A 93 9.31 13.01 24.48
N SER A 94 9.85 14.22 24.36
CA SER A 94 9.24 15.44 24.92
C SER A 94 7.86 15.70 24.32
N GLN A 95 7.72 15.51 22.99
CA GLN A 95 6.46 15.72 22.30
C GLN A 95 5.42 14.64 22.66
N LEU A 96 5.82 13.36 22.75
CA LEU A 96 4.96 12.27 23.22
C LEU A 96 4.46 12.52 24.65
N LYS A 97 5.33 13.04 25.53
CA LYS A 97 4.95 13.42 26.90
C LYS A 97 3.96 14.58 26.91
N ARG A 98 4.17 15.62 26.09
CA ARG A 98 3.27 16.77 25.97
C ARG A 98 1.87 16.38 25.50
N TRP A 99 1.77 15.42 24.57
CA TRP A 99 0.51 14.87 24.09
C TRP A 99 -0.05 13.77 25.00
N GLU A 100 0.66 13.46 26.10
CA GLU A 100 0.26 12.42 27.05
C GLU A 100 -0.07 11.09 26.38
N ALA A 101 0.72 10.70 25.37
CA ALA A 101 0.48 9.50 24.56
C ALA A 101 0.26 8.27 25.44
N ASP A 102 -0.78 7.51 25.18
CA ASP A 102 -1.04 6.22 25.82
C ASP A 102 -0.39 5.08 25.03
N VAL A 103 -0.43 5.14 23.69
CA VAL A 103 0.21 4.21 22.78
C VAL A 103 0.92 4.98 21.67
N VAL A 104 2.07 4.49 21.24
CA VAL A 104 2.79 5.02 20.07
C VAL A 104 2.73 3.98 18.93
N LEU A 105 2.32 4.41 17.75
CA LEU A 105 2.25 3.57 16.55
C LEU A 105 3.21 4.11 15.49
N THR A 106 4.22 3.33 15.11
CA THR A 106 5.13 3.67 14.00
C THR A 106 4.63 3.05 12.70
N ASN A 107 4.25 3.90 11.73
CA ASN A 107 3.58 3.51 10.49
C ASN A 107 4.56 3.14 9.36
N THR A 108 5.58 2.38 9.65
CA THR A 108 6.59 1.89 8.69
C THR A 108 7.68 1.10 9.42
N SER A 109 8.47 0.31 8.70
CA SER A 109 9.64 -0.40 9.25
C SER A 109 10.94 0.43 9.23
N VAL A 110 10.98 1.57 8.53
CA VAL A 110 12.23 2.27 8.19
C VAL A 110 12.69 3.33 9.21
N ILE A 111 11.92 3.56 10.27
CA ILE A 111 12.26 4.51 11.35
C ILE A 111 12.10 3.86 12.71
N GLY A 112 13.03 4.11 13.63
CA GLY A 112 13.00 3.54 14.99
C GLY A 112 12.76 4.55 16.11
N VAL A 113 12.68 5.86 15.77
CA VAL A 113 12.64 6.94 16.77
C VAL A 113 11.41 6.87 17.67
N GLY A 114 10.24 6.53 17.10
CA GLY A 114 8.98 6.38 17.85
C GLY A 114 9.06 5.27 18.90
N ALA A 115 9.59 4.10 18.50
CA ALA A 115 9.77 2.95 19.38
C ALA A 115 10.75 3.24 20.53
N LEU A 116 11.88 3.87 20.22
CA LEU A 116 12.87 4.26 21.24
C LEU A 116 12.30 5.29 22.22
N ALA A 117 11.60 6.32 21.74
CA ALA A 117 10.98 7.32 22.59
C ALA A 117 9.90 6.71 23.49
N ALA A 118 9.07 5.82 22.96
CA ALA A 118 8.06 5.07 23.73
C ALA A 118 8.70 4.19 24.79
N TYR A 119 9.79 3.48 24.45
CA TYR A 119 10.55 2.65 25.41
C TYR A 119 11.05 3.49 26.61
N PHE A 120 11.68 4.65 26.37
CA PHE A 120 12.15 5.53 27.46
C PHE A 120 11.03 6.16 28.27
N LEU A 121 9.82 6.29 27.70
CA LEU A 121 8.63 6.72 28.42
C LEU A 121 7.89 5.55 29.09
N ARG A 122 8.37 4.34 28.91
CA ARG A 122 7.66 3.12 29.31
C ARG A 122 6.23 3.09 28.78
N LYS A 123 5.98 3.52 27.53
CA LYS A 123 4.69 3.47 26.85
C LYS A 123 4.66 2.29 25.88
N PRO A 124 3.52 1.61 25.72
CA PRO A 124 3.41 0.56 24.69
C PRO A 124 3.67 1.15 23.31
N HIS A 125 4.35 0.38 22.50
CA HIS A 125 4.63 0.70 21.12
C HIS A 125 4.10 -0.40 20.20
N ILE A 126 3.55 -0.01 19.06
CA ILE A 126 3.15 -0.91 17.98
C ILE A 126 3.90 -0.49 16.72
N TRP A 127 4.47 -1.45 16.02
CA TRP A 127 4.92 -1.26 14.66
C TRP A 127 3.81 -1.61 13.69
N TYR A 128 3.53 -0.76 12.69
CA TYR A 128 2.69 -1.10 11.57
C TYR A 128 3.53 -1.06 10.29
N ILE A 129 3.80 -2.24 9.74
CA ILE A 129 4.71 -2.44 8.62
C ILE A 129 3.90 -2.61 7.34
N HIS A 130 4.22 -1.81 6.33
CA HIS A 130 3.53 -1.78 5.05
C HIS A 130 4.39 -2.28 3.87
N GLU A 131 5.63 -2.69 4.15
CA GLU A 131 6.64 -3.01 3.14
C GLU A 131 7.46 -4.25 3.50
N PHE A 132 8.00 -4.93 2.50
CA PHE A 132 9.07 -5.94 2.70
C PHE A 132 10.42 -5.27 2.99
N GLY A 133 10.60 -4.04 2.52
CA GLY A 133 11.82 -3.27 2.63
C GLY A 133 12.79 -3.54 1.49
N LYS A 134 13.47 -4.67 1.47
CA LYS A 134 14.45 -4.97 0.41
C LYS A 134 13.80 -5.39 -0.90
N GLU A 135 12.75 -6.23 -0.85
CA GLU A 135 12.19 -6.88 -2.03
C GLU A 135 11.33 -5.93 -2.88
N ASP A 136 10.68 -4.96 -2.25
CA ASP A 136 9.78 -4.00 -2.91
C ASP A 136 10.42 -2.62 -3.13
N HIS A 137 11.29 -2.18 -2.22
CA HIS A 137 11.90 -0.84 -2.24
C HIS A 137 13.43 -0.84 -2.30
N GLY A 138 14.08 -2.01 -2.36
CA GLY A 138 15.55 -2.12 -2.38
C GLY A 138 16.23 -1.59 -1.11
N LEU A 139 15.51 -1.47 0.01
CA LEU A 139 16.00 -0.88 1.24
C LEU A 139 16.96 -1.82 1.99
N ILE A 140 18.07 -1.27 2.46
CA ILE A 140 19.05 -1.96 3.28
C ILE A 140 19.03 -1.32 4.67
N TYR A 141 18.71 -2.10 5.69
CA TYR A 141 18.75 -1.65 7.08
C TYR A 141 20.20 -1.52 7.54
N ASP A 142 20.52 -0.45 8.26
CA ASP A 142 21.89 -0.16 8.75
C ASP A 142 22.44 -1.27 9.66
N LEU A 143 21.58 -1.89 10.46
CA LEU A 143 21.92 -3.04 11.31
C LEU A 143 21.69 -4.39 10.61
N GLY A 144 21.25 -4.39 9.34
CA GLY A 144 20.76 -5.55 8.64
C GLY A 144 19.36 -5.99 9.11
N ILE A 145 18.63 -6.70 8.25
CA ILE A 145 17.23 -7.08 8.51
C ILE A 145 17.02 -7.88 9.79
N ARG A 146 17.94 -8.82 10.08
CA ARG A 146 17.83 -9.71 11.26
C ARG A 146 17.88 -8.94 12.57
N LEU A 147 18.87 -8.05 12.73
CA LEU A 147 19.05 -7.30 13.98
C LEU A 147 17.99 -6.20 14.10
N SER A 148 17.67 -5.51 13.01
CA SER A 148 16.61 -4.50 12.99
C SER A 148 15.25 -5.11 13.37
N SER A 149 14.88 -6.27 12.80
CA SER A 149 13.61 -6.94 13.12
C SER A 149 13.57 -7.46 14.57
N ARG A 150 14.70 -7.98 15.10
CA ARG A 150 14.78 -8.35 16.52
C ARG A 150 14.63 -7.13 17.45
N LEU A 151 15.19 -5.99 17.05
CA LEU A 151 15.03 -4.74 17.80
C LEU A 151 13.59 -4.23 17.74
N MET A 152 12.95 -4.34 16.57
CA MET A 152 11.51 -4.07 16.43
C MET A 152 10.70 -4.90 17.42
N ALA A 153 10.91 -6.23 17.45
CA ALA A 153 10.23 -7.14 18.36
C ALA A 153 10.46 -6.79 19.84
N ARG A 154 11.71 -6.42 20.19
CA ARG A 154 12.08 -6.08 21.58
C ARG A 154 11.48 -4.75 22.05
N LEU A 155 11.33 -3.78 21.16
CA LEU A 155 10.86 -2.43 21.49
C LEU A 155 9.34 -2.26 21.37
N SER A 156 8.64 -3.30 20.90
CA SER A 156 7.20 -3.21 20.65
C SER A 156 6.43 -4.25 21.43
N ALA A 157 5.22 -3.91 21.84
CA ALA A 157 4.25 -4.88 22.33
C ALA A 157 3.77 -5.77 21.19
N LEU A 158 3.44 -5.18 20.04
CA LEU A 158 2.94 -5.86 18.86
C LEU A 158 3.59 -5.30 17.59
N VAL A 159 3.57 -6.11 16.54
CA VAL A 159 3.91 -5.74 15.17
C VAL A 159 2.72 -6.07 14.28
N ILE A 160 2.08 -5.04 13.72
CA ILE A 160 1.04 -5.19 12.73
C ILE A 160 1.70 -5.24 11.35
N VAL A 161 1.22 -6.12 10.49
CA VAL A 161 1.60 -6.22 9.08
C VAL A 161 0.35 -6.19 8.21
N ASN A 162 0.46 -5.65 7.00
CA ASN A 162 -0.67 -5.41 6.12
C ASN A 162 -1.08 -6.60 5.23
N SER A 163 -0.38 -7.75 5.33
CA SER A 163 -0.71 -8.97 4.59
C SER A 163 -0.06 -10.21 5.19
N LYS A 164 -0.54 -11.40 4.84
CA LYS A 164 0.09 -12.68 5.19
C LYS A 164 1.45 -12.84 4.51
N ALA A 165 1.64 -12.28 3.33
CA ALA A 165 2.94 -12.30 2.65
C ALA A 165 3.99 -11.53 3.46
N VAL A 166 3.64 -10.35 3.99
CA VAL A 166 4.53 -9.58 4.88
C VAL A 166 4.70 -10.29 6.22
N GLU A 167 3.64 -10.92 6.77
CA GLU A 167 3.77 -11.79 7.96
C GLU A 167 4.80 -12.88 7.75
N ALA A 168 4.68 -13.67 6.69
CA ALA A 168 5.60 -14.76 6.37
C ALA A 168 7.06 -14.27 6.21
N TYR A 169 7.23 -13.05 5.69
CA TYR A 169 8.55 -12.43 5.58
C TYR A 169 9.15 -12.12 6.95
N TYR A 170 8.42 -11.43 7.82
CA TYR A 170 8.92 -10.99 9.13
C TYR A 170 8.89 -12.07 10.22
N ALA A 171 8.04 -13.10 10.12
CA ALA A 171 7.99 -14.24 11.03
C ALA A 171 9.31 -15.03 11.10
N ARG A 172 10.19 -14.87 10.09
CA ARG A 172 11.56 -15.39 10.11
C ARG A 172 12.47 -14.72 11.15
N PHE A 173 12.07 -13.56 11.67
CA PHE A 173 12.89 -12.69 12.53
C PHE A 173 12.17 -12.23 13.79
N ILE A 174 10.83 -12.13 13.76
CA ILE A 174 9.95 -11.67 14.84
C ILE A 174 9.10 -12.85 15.29
N PRO A 175 8.95 -13.08 16.60
CA PRO A 175 8.06 -14.14 17.11
C PRO A 175 6.63 -13.97 16.60
N GLN A 176 6.06 -15.03 16.02
CA GLN A 176 4.73 -14.96 15.39
C GLN A 176 3.63 -14.51 16.37
N ARG A 177 3.76 -14.86 17.68
CA ARG A 177 2.82 -14.39 18.72
C ARG A 177 2.73 -12.87 18.84
N GLN A 178 3.74 -12.10 18.38
CA GLN A 178 3.75 -10.65 18.37
C GLN A 178 3.22 -10.05 17.06
N ILE A 179 3.06 -10.86 16.00
CA ILE A 179 2.60 -10.37 14.69
C ILE A 179 1.08 -10.44 14.61
N ARG A 180 0.46 -9.40 14.06
CA ARG A 180 -0.96 -9.33 13.74
C ARG A 180 -1.13 -8.92 12.28
N VAL A 181 -1.87 -9.71 11.50
CA VAL A 181 -2.20 -9.35 10.12
C VAL A 181 -3.45 -8.48 10.14
N VAL A 182 -3.31 -7.26 9.68
CA VAL A 182 -4.42 -6.31 9.53
C VAL A 182 -4.35 -5.71 8.13
N TYR A 183 -5.22 -6.16 7.24
CA TYR A 183 -5.34 -5.59 5.91
C TYR A 183 -5.80 -4.13 6.00
N CYS A 184 -5.24 -3.27 5.14
CA CYS A 184 -5.65 -1.87 5.07
C CYS A 184 -7.10 -1.76 4.60
N GLY A 185 -7.87 -0.91 5.26
CA GLY A 185 -9.14 -0.45 4.72
C GLY A 185 -8.92 0.50 3.56
N ILE A 186 -9.85 0.54 2.65
CA ILE A 186 -9.86 1.45 1.50
C ILE A 186 -11.17 2.21 1.54
N GLU A 187 -11.08 3.53 1.47
CA GLU A 187 -12.25 4.39 1.38
C GLU A 187 -13.14 3.99 0.18
N ASP A 188 -14.43 4.21 0.30
CA ASP A 188 -15.33 3.89 -0.78
C ASP A 188 -15.03 4.78 -2.00
N GLN A 189 -14.86 4.16 -3.16
CA GLN A 189 -14.49 4.84 -4.41
C GLN A 189 -15.70 5.45 -5.16
N GLY A 190 -16.86 5.45 -4.50
CA GLY A 190 -18.12 5.89 -5.06
C GLY A 190 -18.73 4.85 -6.01
N GLU A 191 -19.86 5.21 -6.62
CA GLU A 191 -20.58 4.30 -7.50
C GLU A 191 -19.73 3.86 -8.70
N PRO A 192 -19.79 2.56 -9.08
CA PRO A 192 -19.17 2.09 -10.32
C PRO A 192 -19.77 2.86 -11.50
N ALA A 193 -19.04 2.91 -12.61
CA ALA A 193 -19.63 3.40 -13.84
C ALA A 193 -20.89 2.58 -14.15
N THR A 194 -22.03 3.25 -14.25
CA THR A 194 -23.35 2.64 -14.49
C THR A 194 -23.48 2.05 -15.89
N ASP A 195 -22.57 2.40 -16.80
CA ASP A 195 -22.48 1.78 -18.12
C ASP A 195 -21.47 0.63 -18.06
N PRO A 196 -21.92 -0.62 -18.16
CA PRO A 196 -21.02 -1.73 -18.42
C PRO A 196 -20.45 -1.51 -19.82
N ILE A 197 -19.22 -1.04 -19.85
CA ILE A 197 -18.51 -0.67 -21.07
C ILE A 197 -18.41 -1.86 -22.05
N LEU A 198 -18.69 -3.08 -21.59
CA LEU A 198 -18.68 -4.31 -22.36
C LEU A 198 -20.07 -4.94 -22.59
N ASP A 199 -21.17 -4.18 -22.47
CA ASP A 199 -22.52 -4.76 -22.37
C ASP A 199 -23.10 -5.38 -23.64
N THR A 200 -22.53 -5.15 -24.80
CA THR A 200 -22.97 -5.85 -26.02
C THR A 200 -21.82 -6.23 -26.94
N LYS A 201 -21.94 -7.39 -27.57
CA LYS A 201 -21.02 -7.89 -28.61
C LYS A 201 -20.84 -6.88 -29.77
N ALA A 202 -21.85 -6.04 -30.00
CA ALA A 202 -21.86 -4.98 -31.01
C ALA A 202 -21.00 -3.76 -30.61
N LEU A 203 -21.05 -3.31 -29.35
CA LEU A 203 -20.23 -2.21 -28.84
C LEU A 203 -18.74 -2.54 -28.85
N ARG A 204 -18.37 -3.81 -28.68
CA ARG A 204 -16.98 -4.29 -28.73
C ARG A 204 -16.37 -4.30 -30.11
N ALA A 205 -17.17 -4.59 -31.14
CA ALA A 205 -16.70 -4.56 -32.51
C ALA A 205 -16.31 -3.13 -32.93
N SER A 206 -16.74 -2.11 -32.15
CA SER A 206 -16.58 -0.69 -32.48
C SER A 206 -15.49 0.05 -31.68
N ARG A 207 -14.95 -0.50 -30.58
CA ARG A 207 -13.90 0.16 -29.80
C ARG A 207 -12.85 -0.78 -29.23
N ALA A 208 -11.63 -0.25 -29.01
CA ALA A 208 -10.55 -0.97 -28.32
C ALA A 208 -10.85 -1.20 -26.83
N ALA A 209 -10.51 -2.37 -26.31
CA ALA A 209 -10.58 -2.66 -24.87
C ALA A 209 -9.57 -1.79 -24.09
N GLN A 210 -10.01 -1.19 -23.00
CA GLN A 210 -9.23 -0.26 -22.20
C GLN A 210 -8.61 -0.95 -20.98
N LEU A 211 -7.29 -1.08 -20.98
CA LEU A 211 -6.51 -1.59 -19.85
C LEU A 211 -5.96 -0.43 -19.02
N VAL A 212 -5.88 -0.60 -17.70
CA VAL A 212 -5.24 0.38 -16.81
C VAL A 212 -4.26 -0.31 -15.86
N LEU A 213 -3.11 0.33 -15.63
CA LEU A 213 -2.15 -0.05 -14.61
C LEU A 213 -1.76 1.20 -13.81
N VAL A 214 -2.06 1.19 -12.51
CA VAL A 214 -1.79 2.32 -11.60
C VAL A 214 -0.56 2.01 -10.74
N GLY A 215 0.39 2.93 -10.73
CA GLY A 215 1.59 2.86 -9.87
C GLY A 215 2.79 3.56 -10.49
N THR A 216 3.74 3.94 -9.64
CA THR A 216 5.02 4.53 -10.08
C THR A 216 5.67 3.65 -11.15
N LEU A 217 6.15 4.27 -12.24
CA LEU A 217 6.78 3.58 -13.35
C LEU A 217 8.19 3.14 -12.93
N GLN A 218 8.27 1.93 -12.38
CA GLN A 218 9.51 1.32 -11.90
C GLN A 218 9.54 -0.19 -12.17
N GLU A 219 10.72 -0.80 -12.17
CA GLU A 219 10.90 -2.21 -12.52
C GLU A 219 10.02 -3.17 -11.70
N GLY A 220 9.93 -2.93 -10.39
CA GLY A 220 9.15 -3.76 -9.47
C GLY A 220 7.65 -3.76 -9.72
N LYS A 221 7.11 -2.75 -10.43
CA LYS A 221 5.66 -2.63 -10.72
C LYS A 221 5.24 -3.33 -12.02
N GLY A 222 6.18 -3.87 -12.80
CA GLY A 222 5.90 -4.78 -13.91
C GLY A 222 5.22 -4.15 -15.12
N GLN A 223 5.29 -2.82 -15.33
CA GLN A 223 4.76 -2.18 -16.54
C GLN A 223 5.35 -2.77 -17.81
N THR A 224 6.57 -3.31 -17.72
CA THR A 224 7.23 -4.02 -18.81
C THR A 224 6.44 -5.23 -19.27
N ASP A 225 5.85 -5.99 -18.33
CA ASP A 225 5.03 -7.17 -18.66
C ASP A 225 3.74 -6.72 -19.34
N ALA A 226 3.10 -5.65 -18.86
CA ALA A 226 1.88 -5.09 -19.45
C ALA A 226 2.12 -4.60 -20.90
N VAL A 227 3.22 -3.86 -21.14
CA VAL A 227 3.56 -3.37 -22.51
C VAL A 227 3.88 -4.53 -23.45
N ARG A 228 4.56 -5.58 -22.97
CA ARG A 228 4.85 -6.79 -23.80
C ARG A 228 3.58 -7.58 -24.10
N ALA A 229 2.69 -7.73 -23.10
CA ALA A 229 1.40 -8.38 -23.29
C ALA A 229 0.51 -7.61 -24.28
N LEU A 230 0.52 -6.27 -24.23
CA LEU A 230 -0.16 -5.42 -25.21
C LEU A 230 0.34 -5.72 -26.62
N GLY A 231 1.67 -5.72 -26.85
CA GLY A 231 2.25 -6.06 -28.16
C GLY A 231 1.83 -7.44 -28.65
N GLN A 232 1.76 -8.44 -27.76
CA GLN A 232 1.29 -9.80 -28.09
C GLN A 232 -0.20 -9.81 -28.49
N LEU A 233 -1.06 -9.07 -27.79
CA LEU A 233 -2.48 -8.95 -28.11
C LEU A 233 -2.69 -8.30 -29.48
N ILE A 234 -1.97 -7.22 -29.78
CA ILE A 234 -2.01 -6.54 -31.07
C ILE A 234 -1.57 -7.48 -32.20
N SER A 235 -0.51 -8.28 -32.01
CA SER A 235 -0.06 -9.27 -33.01
C SER A 235 -1.11 -10.36 -33.29
N GLN A 236 -2.04 -10.57 -32.37
CA GLN A 236 -3.18 -11.49 -32.50
C GLN A 236 -4.45 -10.80 -33.06
N GLY A 237 -4.37 -9.53 -33.48
CA GLY A 237 -5.49 -8.77 -34.01
C GLY A 237 -6.50 -8.26 -32.95
N VAL A 238 -6.15 -8.30 -31.65
CA VAL A 238 -7.01 -7.81 -30.58
C VAL A 238 -6.91 -6.28 -30.51
N GLN A 239 -8.03 -5.58 -30.58
CA GLN A 239 -8.08 -4.12 -30.41
C GLN A 239 -8.03 -3.79 -28.91
N VAL A 240 -6.92 -3.21 -28.44
CA VAL A 240 -6.67 -2.95 -27.02
C VAL A 240 -5.74 -1.75 -26.84
N GLU A 241 -5.99 -0.94 -25.81
CA GLU A 241 -5.18 0.21 -25.40
C GLU A 241 -4.80 0.08 -23.93
N LEU A 242 -3.67 0.67 -23.55
CA LEU A 242 -3.15 0.62 -22.17
C LEU A 242 -2.92 2.03 -21.62
N THR A 243 -3.54 2.34 -20.49
CA THR A 243 -3.24 3.55 -19.74
C THR A 243 -2.34 3.22 -18.54
N LEU A 244 -1.16 3.84 -18.51
CA LEU A 244 -0.21 3.76 -17.40
C LEU A 244 -0.33 5.03 -16.56
N VAL A 245 -0.73 4.86 -15.30
CA VAL A 245 -1.04 5.96 -14.37
C VAL A 245 0.01 6.00 -13.27
N GLY A 246 0.77 7.07 -13.20
CA GLY A 246 1.80 7.29 -12.17
C GLY A 246 3.04 7.97 -12.71
N PRO A 247 3.86 8.55 -11.81
CA PRO A 247 5.10 9.22 -12.19
C PRO A 247 6.19 8.21 -12.53
N ASP A 248 7.19 8.66 -13.28
CA ASP A 248 8.45 7.93 -13.45
C ASP A 248 9.22 7.83 -12.13
N ALA A 249 9.83 6.69 -11.88
CA ALA A 249 10.77 6.55 -10.77
C ALA A 249 12.05 7.37 -11.02
N PRO A 250 12.63 7.99 -9.98
CA PRO A 250 13.82 8.84 -10.13
C PRO A 250 15.05 8.12 -10.71
N GLY A 251 15.10 6.79 -10.65
CA GLY A 251 16.31 6.03 -11.02
C GLY A 251 16.46 5.78 -12.52
N ASP A 252 15.38 5.72 -13.29
CA ASP A 252 15.41 5.50 -14.74
C ASP A 252 14.15 6.10 -15.40
N PRO A 253 14.04 7.43 -15.45
CA PRO A 253 12.91 8.09 -16.09
C PRO A 253 12.88 7.76 -17.58
N GLY A 254 11.67 7.57 -18.12
CA GLY A 254 11.45 7.24 -19.53
C GLY A 254 11.76 5.78 -19.92
N ARG A 255 12.07 4.88 -18.96
CA ARG A 255 12.35 3.47 -19.27
C ARG A 255 11.19 2.78 -19.97
N VAL A 256 9.98 2.97 -19.46
CA VAL A 256 8.78 2.34 -20.03
C VAL A 256 8.44 2.98 -21.36
N GLN A 257 8.61 4.29 -21.49
CA GLN A 257 8.42 5.02 -22.75
C GLN A 257 9.36 4.52 -23.83
N ARG A 258 10.66 4.32 -23.52
CA ARG A 258 11.63 3.73 -24.46
C ARG A 258 11.21 2.33 -24.92
N LEU A 259 10.66 1.51 -24.01
CA LEU A 259 10.15 0.18 -24.37
C LEU A 259 8.93 0.28 -25.31
N VAL A 260 8.00 1.19 -25.04
CA VAL A 260 6.83 1.45 -25.89
C VAL A 260 7.28 1.84 -27.31
N SER A 261 8.20 2.81 -27.42
CA SER A 261 8.72 3.25 -28.73
C SER A 261 9.48 2.18 -29.47
N SER A 262 10.30 1.38 -28.79
CA SER A 262 11.02 0.27 -29.41
C SER A 262 10.11 -0.82 -29.99
N ARG A 263 8.82 -0.79 -29.63
CA ARG A 263 7.79 -1.75 -30.09
C ARG A 263 6.74 -1.13 -31.00
N GLY A 264 6.85 0.18 -31.32
CA GLY A 264 5.88 0.87 -32.17
C GLY A 264 4.48 0.97 -31.56
N LEU A 265 4.38 1.06 -30.22
CA LEU A 265 3.10 1.04 -29.49
C LEU A 265 2.68 2.42 -28.99
N GLU A 266 3.30 3.52 -29.46
CA GLU A 266 3.09 4.88 -28.94
C GLU A 266 1.63 5.34 -29.04
N LYS A 267 0.92 4.90 -30.06
CA LYS A 267 -0.51 5.26 -30.27
C LYS A 267 -1.47 4.48 -29.37
N LEU A 268 -0.99 3.39 -28.74
CA LEU A 268 -1.79 2.45 -27.97
C LEU A 268 -1.49 2.52 -26.46
N VAL A 269 -0.44 3.24 -26.06
CA VAL A 269 -0.06 3.39 -24.65
C VAL A 269 -0.15 4.86 -24.26
N LYS A 270 -1.02 5.16 -23.30
CA LYS A 270 -1.18 6.49 -22.72
C LYS A 270 -0.46 6.59 -21.39
N PHE A 271 0.34 7.64 -21.20
CA PHE A 271 0.98 7.98 -19.93
C PHE A 271 0.30 9.21 -19.34
N THR A 272 -0.19 9.12 -18.11
CA THR A 272 -0.86 10.25 -17.46
C THR A 272 0.07 11.04 -16.54
N GLY A 273 1.23 10.47 -16.17
CA GLY A 273 2.03 11.00 -15.06
C GLY A 273 1.31 10.82 -13.72
N GLN A 274 1.72 11.60 -12.73
CA GLN A 274 1.10 11.58 -11.41
C GLN A 274 -0.28 12.26 -11.48
N VAL A 275 -1.30 11.57 -10.97
CA VAL A 275 -2.65 12.12 -10.81
C VAL A 275 -3.04 12.06 -9.31
N SER A 276 -3.81 13.03 -8.85
CA SER A 276 -4.26 13.10 -7.46
C SER A 276 -5.25 11.97 -7.12
N ASP A 277 -6.17 11.69 -8.05
CA ASP A 277 -7.17 10.63 -7.95
C ASP A 277 -7.23 9.83 -9.27
N PRO A 278 -6.78 8.56 -9.30
CA PRO A 278 -6.86 7.70 -10.47
C PRO A 278 -8.24 7.06 -10.67
N SER A 279 -9.19 7.24 -9.76
CA SER A 279 -10.47 6.51 -9.76
C SER A 279 -11.26 6.69 -11.03
N SER A 280 -11.29 7.92 -11.58
CA SER A 280 -11.99 8.24 -12.84
C SER A 280 -11.38 7.49 -14.04
N ILE A 281 -10.06 7.34 -14.08
CA ILE A 281 -9.35 6.60 -15.13
C ILE A 281 -9.63 5.10 -15.01
N VAL A 282 -9.60 4.59 -13.78
CA VAL A 282 -9.93 3.18 -13.50
C VAL A 282 -11.40 2.89 -13.82
N LYS A 283 -12.31 3.79 -13.47
CA LYS A 283 -13.75 3.70 -13.85
C LYS A 283 -13.94 3.61 -15.37
N GLY A 284 -13.19 4.37 -16.14
CA GLY A 284 -13.23 4.36 -17.62
C GLY A 284 -12.53 3.17 -18.26
N SER A 285 -11.87 2.29 -17.52
CA SER A 285 -11.19 1.12 -18.05
C SER A 285 -12.08 -0.13 -18.02
N ASP A 286 -11.72 -1.15 -18.80
CA ASP A 286 -12.39 -2.45 -18.84
C ASP A 286 -11.75 -3.47 -17.90
N ILE A 287 -10.41 -3.46 -17.81
CA ILE A 287 -9.62 -4.41 -17.01
C ILE A 287 -8.51 -3.65 -16.29
N ALA A 288 -8.37 -3.90 -15.00
CA ALA A 288 -7.25 -3.41 -14.21
C ALA A 288 -6.11 -4.42 -14.15
N LEU A 289 -4.87 -3.95 -14.32
CA LEU A 289 -3.66 -4.77 -14.29
C LEU A 289 -2.85 -4.48 -13.03
N VAL A 290 -2.38 -5.53 -12.35
CA VAL A 290 -1.51 -5.46 -11.17
C VAL A 290 -0.29 -6.36 -11.42
N CYS A 291 0.72 -5.82 -12.09
CA CYS A 291 1.87 -6.59 -12.57
C CYS A 291 3.07 -6.57 -11.60
N SER A 292 2.89 -6.13 -10.36
CA SER A 292 3.95 -5.97 -9.36
C SER A 292 4.63 -7.30 -9.04
N ARG A 293 5.98 -7.28 -9.05
CA ARG A 293 6.81 -8.46 -8.72
C ARG A 293 6.93 -8.71 -7.22
N SER A 294 6.64 -7.73 -6.40
CA SER A 294 6.61 -7.83 -4.94
C SER A 294 5.62 -6.78 -4.42
N GLU A 295 4.41 -7.21 -4.09
CA GLU A 295 3.37 -6.33 -3.59
C GLU A 295 3.12 -6.65 -2.11
N ALA A 296 3.35 -5.68 -1.23
CA ALA A 296 3.18 -5.90 0.21
C ALA A 296 1.70 -6.02 0.61
N PHE A 297 0.81 -5.23 -0.04
CA PHE A 297 -0.64 -5.36 0.11
C PHE A 297 -1.34 -5.24 -1.24
N GLY A 298 -1.16 -4.15 -1.95
CA GLY A 298 -1.81 -3.90 -3.24
C GLY A 298 -3.10 -3.11 -3.14
N ARG A 299 -3.04 -1.92 -2.55
CA ARG A 299 -4.18 -0.99 -2.47
C ARG A 299 -4.90 -0.84 -3.80
N VAL A 300 -4.15 -0.67 -4.89
CA VAL A 300 -4.70 -0.49 -6.24
C VAL A 300 -5.56 -1.68 -6.71
N THR A 301 -5.27 -2.90 -6.23
CA THR A 301 -6.10 -4.08 -6.48
C THR A 301 -7.48 -3.92 -5.84
N VAL A 302 -7.51 -3.54 -4.58
CA VAL A 302 -8.76 -3.34 -3.83
C VAL A 302 -9.54 -2.13 -4.36
N GLU A 303 -8.84 -1.04 -4.69
CA GLU A 303 -9.42 0.17 -5.30
C GLU A 303 -10.11 -0.17 -6.63
N ALA A 304 -9.45 -0.95 -7.51
CA ALA A 304 -10.04 -1.42 -8.76
C ALA A 304 -11.26 -2.34 -8.54
N MET A 305 -11.17 -3.24 -7.56
CA MET A 305 -12.28 -4.14 -7.21
C MET A 305 -13.48 -3.37 -6.67
N LYS A 306 -13.28 -2.36 -5.81
CA LYS A 306 -14.37 -1.49 -5.33
C LYS A 306 -15.07 -0.73 -6.44
N LEU A 307 -14.34 -0.46 -7.55
CA LEU A 307 -14.89 0.12 -8.77
C LEU A 307 -15.53 -0.93 -9.71
N GLY A 308 -15.67 -2.18 -9.27
CA GLY A 308 -16.28 -3.26 -10.05
C GLY A 308 -15.42 -3.73 -11.24
N LYS A 309 -14.11 -3.46 -11.22
CA LYS A 309 -13.25 -3.87 -12.34
C LYS A 309 -12.70 -5.28 -12.14
N PRO A 310 -12.77 -6.16 -13.17
CA PRO A 310 -12.01 -7.41 -13.14
C PRO A 310 -10.50 -7.09 -13.10
N VAL A 311 -9.76 -7.84 -12.28
CA VAL A 311 -8.33 -7.60 -12.11
C VAL A 311 -7.53 -8.78 -12.64
N VAL A 312 -6.48 -8.49 -13.45
CA VAL A 312 -5.46 -9.49 -13.78
C VAL A 312 -4.19 -9.14 -13.02
N GLY A 313 -3.78 -10.02 -12.09
CA GLY A 313 -2.67 -9.75 -11.18
C GLY A 313 -1.52 -10.74 -11.28
N ALA A 314 -0.30 -10.28 -11.00
CA ALA A 314 0.87 -11.15 -10.87
C ALA A 314 0.75 -12.04 -9.61
N ARG A 315 1.04 -13.32 -9.70
CA ARG A 315 1.05 -14.28 -8.58
C ARG A 315 2.29 -14.04 -7.70
N SER A 316 2.33 -12.89 -7.03
CA SER A 316 3.47 -12.50 -6.18
C SER A 316 3.03 -11.65 -4.98
N GLY A 317 3.83 -11.70 -3.91
CA GLY A 317 3.54 -10.97 -2.67
C GLY A 317 2.12 -11.24 -2.17
N ALA A 318 1.41 -10.19 -1.80
CA ALA A 318 0.04 -10.26 -1.30
C ALA A 318 -1.04 -10.35 -2.41
N THR A 319 -0.68 -10.22 -3.69
CA THR A 319 -1.67 -10.25 -4.79
C THR A 319 -2.55 -11.51 -4.75
N PRO A 320 -2.02 -12.75 -4.49
CA PRO A 320 -2.85 -13.95 -4.38
C PRO A 320 -3.77 -13.97 -3.14
N GLU A 321 -3.57 -13.08 -2.18
CA GLU A 321 -4.48 -12.93 -1.03
C GLU A 321 -5.71 -12.11 -1.41
N LEU A 322 -5.54 -11.19 -2.38
CA LEU A 322 -6.58 -10.28 -2.86
C LEU A 322 -7.32 -10.83 -4.07
N ILE A 323 -6.66 -11.59 -4.94
CA ILE A 323 -7.26 -12.18 -6.13
C ILE A 323 -7.50 -13.67 -5.91
N ARG A 324 -8.77 -14.04 -5.86
CA ARG A 324 -9.22 -15.43 -5.88
C ARG A 324 -9.45 -15.83 -7.33
N GLU A 325 -8.58 -16.73 -7.86
CA GLU A 325 -8.60 -17.17 -9.26
C GLU A 325 -10.01 -17.54 -9.74
N SER A 326 -10.41 -16.98 -10.87
CA SER A 326 -11.73 -17.19 -11.52
C SER A 326 -12.95 -16.70 -10.73
N PHE A 327 -12.79 -16.14 -9.53
CA PHE A 327 -13.88 -15.59 -8.74
C PHE A 327 -13.97 -14.06 -8.88
N ASN A 328 -12.90 -13.34 -8.56
CA ASN A 328 -12.85 -11.87 -8.60
C ASN A 328 -11.71 -11.33 -9.48
N GLY A 329 -11.02 -12.20 -10.20
CA GLY A 329 -9.93 -11.85 -11.09
C GLY A 329 -9.14 -13.07 -11.55
N LEU A 330 -8.05 -12.83 -12.26
CA LEU A 330 -7.15 -13.85 -12.78
C LEU A 330 -5.73 -13.58 -12.33
N LEU A 331 -4.95 -14.64 -12.13
CA LEU A 331 -3.55 -14.56 -11.75
C LEU A 331 -2.66 -15.07 -12.89
N TYR A 332 -1.51 -14.42 -13.07
CA TYR A 332 -0.47 -14.86 -14.01
C TYR A 332 0.90 -14.96 -13.31
N THR A 333 1.81 -15.72 -13.88
CA THR A 333 3.18 -15.89 -13.40
C THR A 333 4.00 -14.59 -13.64
N PRO A 334 4.60 -13.97 -12.62
CA PRO A 334 5.36 -12.74 -12.79
C PRO A 334 6.45 -12.86 -13.85
N GLY A 335 6.47 -11.96 -14.84
CA GLY A 335 7.39 -11.97 -15.98
C GLY A 335 6.89 -12.75 -17.19
N ASP A 336 5.88 -13.59 -17.05
CA ASP A 336 5.24 -14.29 -18.18
C ASP A 336 4.17 -13.40 -18.82
N TYR A 337 4.64 -12.49 -19.69
CA TYR A 337 3.74 -11.58 -20.42
C TYR A 337 2.85 -12.32 -21.44
N LEU A 338 3.19 -13.55 -21.84
CA LEU A 338 2.34 -14.36 -22.73
C LEU A 338 1.13 -14.89 -21.98
N GLU A 339 1.33 -15.41 -20.75
CA GLU A 339 0.22 -15.79 -19.85
C GLU A 339 -0.64 -14.58 -19.53
N LEU A 340 -0.03 -13.41 -19.24
CA LEU A 340 -0.76 -12.16 -19.01
C LEU A 340 -1.65 -11.81 -20.22
N ALA A 341 -1.10 -11.87 -21.44
CA ALA A 341 -1.87 -11.62 -22.66
C ALA A 341 -3.04 -12.61 -22.83
N GLN A 342 -2.84 -13.89 -22.54
CA GLN A 342 -3.90 -14.91 -22.59
C GLN A 342 -5.02 -14.60 -21.58
N LYS A 343 -4.68 -14.23 -20.34
CA LYS A 343 -5.67 -13.85 -19.29
C LYS A 343 -6.47 -12.61 -19.70
N ILE A 344 -5.81 -11.59 -20.23
CA ILE A 344 -6.47 -10.37 -20.75
C ILE A 344 -7.40 -10.74 -21.91
N LYS A 345 -6.90 -11.50 -22.91
CA LYS A 345 -7.71 -11.93 -24.05
C LYS A 345 -8.94 -12.74 -23.60
N TYR A 346 -8.76 -13.63 -22.63
CA TYR A 346 -9.88 -14.40 -22.08
C TYR A 346 -10.99 -13.50 -21.52
N LEU A 347 -10.67 -12.44 -20.79
CA LEU A 347 -11.66 -11.50 -20.26
C LEU A 347 -12.30 -10.66 -21.38
N ILE A 348 -11.53 -10.27 -22.41
CA ILE A 348 -12.03 -9.56 -23.58
C ILE A 348 -13.02 -10.44 -24.35
N ASP A 349 -12.70 -11.69 -24.56
CA ASP A 349 -13.55 -12.64 -25.32
C ASP A 349 -14.80 -13.08 -24.51
N ASN A 350 -14.76 -13.02 -23.18
CA ASN A 350 -15.83 -13.47 -22.28
C ASN A 350 -16.29 -12.35 -21.33
N PRO A 351 -17.05 -11.35 -21.79
CA PRO A 351 -17.43 -10.16 -21.02
C PRO A 351 -18.35 -10.44 -19.85
N GLU A 352 -19.25 -11.40 -20.00
CA GLU A 352 -20.13 -11.78 -18.90
C GLU A 352 -19.28 -12.31 -17.71
N VAL A 353 -18.23 -13.09 -18.03
CA VAL A 353 -17.28 -13.56 -17.02
C VAL A 353 -16.51 -12.38 -16.41
N ALA A 354 -16.05 -11.45 -17.25
CA ALA A 354 -15.33 -10.26 -16.77
C ALA A 354 -16.22 -9.41 -15.85
N ARG A 355 -17.48 -9.17 -16.24
CA ARG A 355 -18.47 -8.45 -15.43
C ARG A 355 -18.73 -9.17 -14.11
N GLN A 356 -18.99 -10.47 -14.15
CA GLN A 356 -19.24 -11.28 -12.95
C GLN A 356 -18.03 -11.25 -11.98
N MET A 357 -16.80 -11.29 -12.50
CA MET A 357 -15.59 -11.14 -11.68
C MET A 357 -15.50 -9.76 -11.05
N GLY A 358 -15.83 -8.70 -11.80
CA GLY A 358 -15.87 -7.33 -11.29
C GLY A 358 -16.88 -7.18 -10.14
N ASP A 359 -18.10 -7.67 -10.34
CA ASP A 359 -19.18 -7.64 -9.33
C ASP A 359 -18.82 -8.45 -8.06
N ASN A 360 -18.21 -9.61 -8.24
CA ASN A 360 -17.73 -10.43 -7.14
C ASN A 360 -16.60 -9.72 -6.38
N GLY A 361 -15.67 -9.10 -7.14
CA GLY A 361 -14.56 -8.34 -6.60
C GLY A 361 -15.05 -7.17 -5.77
N ARG A 362 -16.04 -6.41 -6.27
CA ARG A 362 -16.63 -5.28 -5.57
C ARG A 362 -17.24 -5.72 -4.23
N ARG A 363 -18.17 -6.66 -4.26
CA ARG A 363 -18.87 -7.14 -3.05
C ARG A 363 -17.89 -7.67 -2.00
N TRP A 364 -16.87 -8.40 -2.46
CA TRP A 364 -15.85 -8.93 -1.57
C TRP A 364 -14.95 -7.81 -1.00
N ALA A 365 -14.54 -6.84 -1.82
CA ALA A 365 -13.71 -5.73 -1.39
C ALA A 365 -14.43 -4.81 -0.40
N GLU A 366 -15.72 -4.52 -0.62
CA GLU A 366 -16.55 -3.75 0.31
C GLU A 366 -16.68 -4.45 1.67
N ALA A 367 -16.88 -5.78 1.67
CA ALA A 367 -17.03 -6.55 2.90
C ALA A 367 -15.70 -6.74 3.67
N GLU A 368 -14.58 -6.97 2.98
CA GLU A 368 -13.31 -7.34 3.63
C GLU A 368 -12.38 -6.16 3.93
N PHE A 369 -12.45 -5.08 3.13
CA PHE A 369 -11.55 -3.93 3.21
C PHE A 369 -12.29 -2.62 3.52
N SER A 370 -13.34 -2.69 4.37
CA SER A 370 -14.01 -1.50 4.89
C SER A 370 -13.12 -0.78 5.92
N LEU A 371 -13.28 0.54 6.03
CA LEU A 371 -12.58 1.35 7.04
C LEU A 371 -12.94 0.93 8.45
N GLU A 372 -14.21 0.57 8.68
CA GLU A 372 -14.70 0.11 9.98
C GLU A 372 -13.97 -1.16 10.44
N LYS A 373 -13.86 -2.18 9.55
CA LYS A 373 -13.16 -3.44 9.84
C LYS A 373 -11.68 -3.23 10.07
N TYR A 374 -11.06 -2.35 9.28
CA TYR A 374 -9.67 -1.97 9.41
C TYR A 374 -9.36 -1.29 10.76
N ALA A 375 -10.08 -0.20 11.05
CA ALA A 375 -9.91 0.54 12.30
C ALA A 375 -10.26 -0.34 13.52
N GLY A 376 -11.28 -1.21 13.42
CA GLY A 376 -11.65 -2.16 14.46
C GLY A 376 -10.50 -3.09 14.84
N LYS A 377 -9.86 -3.73 13.85
CA LYS A 377 -8.73 -4.64 14.10
C LYS A 377 -7.50 -3.91 14.66
N VAL A 378 -7.20 -2.70 14.19
CA VAL A 378 -6.11 -1.90 14.78
C VAL A 378 -6.46 -1.47 16.21
N PHE A 379 -7.72 -1.10 16.47
CA PHE A 379 -8.18 -0.75 17.81
C PHE A 379 -8.02 -1.93 18.78
N GLU A 380 -8.39 -3.16 18.40
CA GLU A 380 -8.15 -4.37 19.19
C GLU A 380 -6.66 -4.57 19.50
N ALA A 381 -5.77 -4.32 18.54
CA ALA A 381 -4.33 -4.39 18.75
C ALA A 381 -3.82 -3.29 19.70
N LEU A 382 -4.39 -2.08 19.65
CA LEU A 382 -4.08 -1.01 20.58
C LEU A 382 -4.47 -1.39 22.01
N GLU A 383 -5.67 -1.96 22.21
CA GLU A 383 -6.13 -2.46 23.51
C GLU A 383 -5.24 -3.61 24.02
N GLU A 384 -4.86 -4.54 23.15
CA GLU A 384 -3.96 -5.65 23.50
C GLU A 384 -2.62 -5.11 24.00
N ALA A 385 -2.03 -4.13 23.31
CA ALA A 385 -0.76 -3.52 23.69
C ALA A 385 -0.84 -2.80 25.05
N LEU A 386 -1.97 -2.17 25.35
CA LEU A 386 -2.20 -1.56 26.67
C LEU A 386 -2.32 -2.59 27.79
N ARG A 387 -2.98 -3.74 27.52
CA ARG A 387 -3.11 -4.83 28.51
C ARG A 387 -1.79 -5.50 28.85
N GLN A 388 -0.94 -5.78 27.84
CA GLN A 388 0.37 -6.41 28.03
C GLN A 388 1.32 -5.62 28.95
N ARG A 389 1.09 -4.32 29.14
CA ARG A 389 1.88 -3.46 29.99
C ARG A 389 1.45 -3.47 31.45
N ARG A 390 0.22 -3.87 31.76
CA ARG A 390 -0.32 -3.90 33.13
C ARG A 390 0.11 -5.14 33.92
N VAL A 391 0.80 -6.07 33.27
CA VAL A 391 1.43 -7.27 33.84
C VAL A 391 2.94 -7.06 33.95
#